data_43a89c5c061a8a2c0e5b9ba03d938a3d
#
_entry.id   43a89c5c061a8a2c0e5b9ba03d938a3d
#
_cell.length_a   1.000
_cell.length_b   1.000
_cell.length_c   1.000
_cell.angle_alpha   90.00
_cell.angle_beta   90.00
_cell.angle_gamma   90.00
#
_symmetry.space_group_name_H-M   'P 1'
#
loop_
_entity.id
_entity.type
_entity.pdbx_description
1 polymer ?
#
loop_
_entity_poly.entity_id
_entity_poly.type
_entity_poly.pdbx_seq_one_letter_code
_entity_poly.pdbx_strand_id
1 'polypeptide(L)'
;MDNLIAEHKCREMIVVMSCDYAFIEGEEAIFFPGDFDRELMEDLIPYVETHFPVKQGRNYRALAGLSLGSALAARSVCRHRDKFSALGMFSGVSLYDAERICTDEAEKPDVVFFSCGSREEEISRGIEDICKKMRESETLCVKKVYEGYHEWHVWRKSLRDFVPLLFCGAETVEETASACCMKRRLDEKQLSVQSMEEQMLFFDPVHRQIRFETDAQGRPAGKYPKTIPGVKVCSDGTAEFYLEAPGAARVEVRLKEKHEILAALTEQQPGIWRGKIGGLS
;
A
#
# COMPACT_ATOMS: atom_id res chain seq x y z
N MET A 1 0.66 -13.60 2.13
CA MET A 1 1.99 -14.17 1.87
C MET A 1 1.95 -15.68 2.03
N ASP A 2 1.58 -16.20 3.17
CA ASP A 2 1.63 -17.62 3.52
C ASP A 2 0.99 -18.54 2.47
N ASN A 3 -0.19 -18.16 1.95
CA ASN A 3 -0.85 -18.92 0.89
C ASN A 3 -0.01 -18.99 -0.40
N LEU A 4 0.64 -17.92 -0.79
CA LEU A 4 1.47 -17.90 -2.00
C LEU A 4 2.74 -18.75 -1.82
N ILE A 5 3.31 -18.74 -0.62
CA ILE A 5 4.47 -19.59 -0.28
C ILE A 5 4.04 -21.06 -0.25
N ALA A 6 2.95 -21.39 0.46
CA ALA A 6 2.41 -22.74 0.55
C ALA A 6 2.02 -23.33 -0.81
N GLU A 7 1.55 -22.50 -1.73
CA GLU A 7 1.20 -22.86 -3.10
C GLU A 7 2.40 -22.84 -4.07
N HIS A 8 3.61 -22.60 -3.57
CA HIS A 8 4.85 -22.45 -4.36
C HIS A 8 4.75 -21.42 -5.50
N LYS A 9 3.92 -20.37 -5.29
CA LYS A 9 3.73 -19.27 -6.25
C LYS A 9 4.73 -18.13 -6.09
N CYS A 10 5.46 -18.11 -5.00
CA CYS A 10 6.53 -17.15 -4.75
C CYS A 10 7.63 -17.81 -3.92
N ARG A 11 8.79 -17.16 -3.89
CA ARG A 11 9.88 -17.57 -3.00
C ARG A 11 9.55 -17.21 -1.56
N GLU A 12 10.11 -17.98 -0.63
CA GLU A 12 10.10 -17.62 0.79
C GLU A 12 10.82 -16.29 0.99
N MET A 13 10.22 -15.39 1.75
CA MET A 13 10.76 -14.07 2.01
C MET A 13 10.26 -13.49 3.33
N ILE A 14 11.03 -12.59 3.90
CA ILE A 14 10.64 -11.75 5.02
C ILE A 14 10.05 -10.44 4.45
N VAL A 15 8.89 -10.05 4.96
CA VAL A 15 8.27 -8.75 4.65
C VAL A 15 8.48 -7.85 5.86
N VAL A 16 9.16 -6.73 5.65
CA VAL A 16 9.39 -5.71 6.67
C VAL A 16 8.49 -4.52 6.35
N MET A 17 7.73 -4.08 7.32
CA MET A 17 6.87 -2.89 7.21
C MET A 17 7.29 -1.90 8.29
N SER A 18 7.85 -0.78 7.88
CA SER A 18 8.15 0.34 8.74
C SER A 18 7.05 1.39 8.68
N CYS A 19 7.15 2.39 9.54
CA CYS A 19 6.30 3.56 9.48
C CYS A 19 6.89 4.57 8.48
N ASP A 20 6.08 5.11 7.57
CA ASP A 20 6.51 6.12 6.59
C ASP A 20 6.97 7.44 7.24
N TYR A 21 6.64 7.62 8.50
CA TYR A 21 7.02 8.78 9.30
C TYR A 21 8.32 8.48 10.07
N ALA A 22 9.43 8.50 9.38
CA ALA A 22 10.75 8.43 10.00
C ALA A 22 11.05 9.76 10.69
N PHE A 23 10.95 9.79 12.01
CA PHE A 23 11.24 10.97 12.81
C PHE A 23 12.60 10.82 13.48
N ILE A 24 13.39 11.89 13.44
CA ILE A 24 14.61 11.97 14.23
C ILE A 24 14.21 12.38 15.64
N GLU A 25 14.63 11.63 16.65
CA GLU A 25 14.33 11.92 18.04
C GLU A 25 14.89 13.30 18.42
N GLY A 26 14.03 14.16 18.98
CA GLY A 26 14.37 15.53 19.38
C GLY A 26 14.20 16.57 18.26
N GLU A 27 13.89 16.19 17.05
CA GLU A 27 13.53 17.13 15.98
C GLU A 27 12.02 17.31 15.86
N GLU A 28 11.61 18.47 15.30
CA GLU A 28 10.20 18.72 15.03
C GLU A 28 9.73 17.83 13.90
N ALA A 29 8.74 16.97 14.17
CA ALA A 29 8.17 16.10 13.16
C ALA A 29 7.51 16.93 12.04
N ILE A 30 7.95 16.73 10.81
CA ILE A 30 7.38 17.36 9.64
C ILE A 30 6.32 16.44 9.02
N PHE A 31 5.30 17.03 8.40
CA PHE A 31 4.20 16.30 7.77
C PHE A 31 4.68 15.34 6.68
N PHE A 32 5.67 15.71 5.92
CA PHE A 32 6.28 14.83 4.94
C PHE A 32 7.33 13.96 5.64
N PRO A 33 7.34 12.65 5.35
CA PRO A 33 8.30 11.76 5.99
C PRO A 33 9.70 12.31 5.80
N GLY A 34 10.33 12.58 6.93
CA GLY A 34 11.60 13.27 6.91
C GLY A 34 12.65 12.45 6.23
N ASP A 35 13.03 11.32 6.80
CA ASP A 35 14.22 10.62 6.38
C ASP A 35 14.01 9.09 6.25
N PHE A 36 12.88 8.71 5.63
CA PHE A 36 12.58 7.30 5.35
C PHE A 36 13.76 6.60 4.63
N ASP A 37 14.40 7.29 3.72
CA ASP A 37 15.53 6.76 2.95
C ASP A 37 16.72 6.42 3.86
N ARG A 38 16.98 7.27 4.83
CA ARG A 38 18.02 7.06 5.83
C ARG A 38 17.66 5.94 6.81
N GLU A 39 16.44 5.93 7.35
CA GLU A 39 15.92 4.83 8.18
C GLU A 39 16.06 3.49 7.45
N LEU A 40 15.69 3.45 6.17
CA LEU A 40 15.77 2.25 5.35
C LEU A 40 17.21 1.76 5.21
N MET A 41 18.15 2.66 4.93
CA MET A 41 19.53 2.31 4.58
C MET A 41 20.43 2.13 5.81
N GLU A 42 20.25 2.94 6.85
CA GLU A 42 21.12 2.94 8.02
C GLU A 42 20.61 2.03 9.14
N ASP A 43 19.29 1.84 9.25
CA ASP A 43 18.67 1.08 10.35
C ASP A 43 18.02 -0.22 9.88
N LEU A 44 17.02 -0.16 9.00
CA LEU A 44 16.19 -1.32 8.67
C LEU A 44 16.95 -2.42 7.95
N ILE A 45 17.66 -2.12 6.87
CA ILE A 45 18.42 -3.13 6.13
C ILE A 45 19.50 -3.77 6.99
N PRO A 46 20.37 -2.99 7.70
CA PRO A 46 21.36 -3.56 8.58
C PRO A 46 20.76 -4.39 9.72
N TYR A 47 19.65 -3.93 10.31
CA TYR A 47 18.98 -4.67 11.37
C TYR A 47 18.48 -6.04 10.89
N VAL A 48 17.77 -6.07 9.76
CA VAL A 48 17.22 -7.32 9.23
C VAL A 48 18.35 -8.30 8.84
N GLU A 49 19.38 -7.82 8.18
CA GLU A 49 20.51 -8.66 7.74
C GLU A 49 21.37 -9.18 8.88
N THR A 50 21.36 -8.50 10.01
CA THR A 50 22.11 -8.93 11.21
C THR A 50 21.31 -9.91 12.07
N HIS A 51 19.98 -9.74 12.14
CA HIS A 51 19.14 -10.49 13.08
C HIS A 51 18.37 -11.65 12.45
N PHE A 52 18.27 -11.70 11.12
CA PHE A 52 17.52 -12.74 10.42
C PHE A 52 18.38 -13.45 9.37
N PRO A 53 18.15 -14.75 9.13
CA PRO A 53 18.92 -15.53 8.16
C PRO A 53 18.47 -15.23 6.73
N VAL A 54 18.70 -14.00 6.26
CA VAL A 54 18.34 -13.55 4.91
C VAL A 54 19.56 -13.55 3.98
N LYS A 55 19.32 -13.74 2.70
CA LYS A 55 20.32 -13.49 1.67
C LYS A 55 20.53 -12.00 1.49
N GLN A 56 21.78 -11.59 1.33
CA GLN A 56 22.17 -10.19 1.18
C GLN A 56 22.37 -9.82 -0.30
N GLY A 57 22.33 -8.53 -0.56
CA GLY A 57 22.60 -7.96 -1.88
C GLY A 57 21.34 -7.62 -2.67
N ARG A 58 21.55 -6.88 -3.74
CA ARG A 58 20.53 -6.31 -4.61
C ARG A 58 19.46 -7.34 -5.04
N ASN A 59 19.90 -8.49 -5.51
CA ASN A 59 19.01 -9.53 -6.07
C ASN A 59 18.06 -10.18 -5.05
N TYR A 60 18.21 -9.85 -3.78
CA TYR A 60 17.42 -10.38 -2.68
C TYR A 60 16.66 -9.29 -1.93
N ARG A 61 16.62 -8.07 -2.47
CA ARG A 61 15.85 -6.96 -1.90
C ARG A 61 14.90 -6.38 -2.92
N ALA A 62 13.67 -6.18 -2.49
CA ALA A 62 12.62 -5.50 -3.23
C ALA A 62 12.02 -4.42 -2.35
N LEU A 63 11.59 -3.32 -2.94
CA LEU A 63 10.90 -2.27 -2.23
C LEU A 63 9.54 -2.02 -2.88
N ALA A 64 8.51 -1.86 -2.06
CA ALA A 64 7.19 -1.53 -2.55
C ALA A 64 6.48 -0.58 -1.59
N GLY A 65 5.57 0.22 -2.13
CA GLY A 65 4.74 1.11 -1.34
C GLY A 65 3.38 1.34 -1.97
N LEU A 66 2.44 1.77 -1.15
CA LEU A 66 1.11 2.20 -1.61
C LEU A 66 0.94 3.71 -1.38
N SER A 67 0.18 4.37 -2.26
CA SER A 67 -0.10 5.80 -2.13
C SER A 67 1.19 6.63 -1.97
N LEU A 68 1.33 7.37 -0.88
CA LEU A 68 2.57 8.09 -0.53
C LEU A 68 3.78 7.16 -0.48
N GLY A 69 3.64 5.98 0.11
CA GLY A 69 4.71 4.98 0.18
C GLY A 69 5.23 4.55 -1.18
N SER A 70 4.42 4.62 -2.25
CA SER A 70 4.88 4.34 -3.61
C SER A 70 5.90 5.37 -4.10
N ALA A 71 5.70 6.64 -3.77
CA ALA A 71 6.65 7.70 -4.12
C ALA A 71 7.96 7.59 -3.32
N LEU A 72 7.87 7.20 -2.04
CA LEU A 72 9.03 6.94 -1.20
C LEU A 72 9.83 5.76 -1.73
N ALA A 73 9.16 4.65 -2.03
CA ALA A 73 9.80 3.47 -2.61
C ALA A 73 10.50 3.79 -3.94
N ALA A 74 9.85 4.52 -4.84
CA ALA A 74 10.44 4.93 -6.11
C ALA A 74 11.68 5.81 -5.91
N ARG A 75 11.61 6.77 -4.98
CA ARG A 75 12.73 7.64 -4.65
C ARG A 75 13.93 6.87 -4.11
N SER A 76 13.69 5.97 -3.15
CA SER A 76 14.76 5.15 -2.55
C SER A 76 15.37 4.19 -3.57
N VAL A 77 14.58 3.51 -4.39
CA VAL A 77 15.12 2.68 -5.47
C VAL A 77 15.90 3.51 -6.48
N CYS A 78 15.44 4.70 -6.84
CA CYS A 78 16.12 5.58 -7.76
C CYS A 78 17.49 6.06 -7.23
N ARG A 79 17.62 6.26 -5.93
CA ARG A 79 18.87 6.67 -5.27
C ARG A 79 19.83 5.50 -5.04
N HIS A 80 19.30 4.32 -4.77
CA HIS A 80 20.07 3.14 -4.32
C HIS A 80 19.81 1.93 -5.23
N ARG A 81 20.07 2.09 -6.54
CA ARG A 81 19.82 1.04 -7.54
C ARG A 81 20.66 -0.21 -7.33
N ASP A 82 21.82 -0.05 -6.72
CA ASP A 82 22.70 -1.13 -6.31
C ASP A 82 22.17 -1.95 -5.11
N LYS A 83 21.03 -1.54 -4.53
CA LYS A 83 20.45 -2.17 -3.35
C LYS A 83 19.16 -2.95 -3.63
N PHE A 84 18.43 -2.62 -4.68
CA PHE A 84 17.10 -3.18 -4.95
C PHE A 84 16.95 -3.69 -6.37
N SER A 85 16.45 -4.92 -6.52
CA SER A 85 16.17 -5.53 -7.84
C SER A 85 14.73 -5.32 -8.30
N ALA A 86 13.81 -4.95 -7.43
CA ALA A 86 12.41 -4.79 -7.81
C ALA A 86 11.75 -3.61 -7.11
N LEU A 87 10.83 -2.95 -7.82
CA LEU A 87 10.03 -1.83 -7.34
C LEU A 87 8.54 -2.09 -7.56
N GLY A 88 7.75 -1.98 -6.48
CA GLY A 88 6.28 -2.02 -6.53
C GLY A 88 5.68 -0.67 -6.19
N MET A 89 4.81 -0.14 -7.05
CA MET A 89 4.11 1.14 -6.86
C MET A 89 2.60 0.90 -6.94
N PHE A 90 1.92 0.95 -5.79
CA PHE A 90 0.48 0.66 -5.70
C PHE A 90 -0.32 1.93 -5.46
N SER A 91 -1.25 2.24 -6.35
CA SER A 91 -2.10 3.45 -6.30
C SER A 91 -1.32 4.74 -6.04
N GLY A 92 -0.20 4.88 -6.72
CA GLY A 92 0.64 6.05 -6.66
C GLY A 92 1.71 5.98 -7.74
N VAL A 93 2.17 7.15 -8.15
CA VAL A 93 3.20 7.26 -9.18
C VAL A 93 4.05 8.49 -8.91
N SER A 94 5.35 8.30 -8.88
CA SER A 94 6.30 9.39 -8.97
C SER A 94 6.81 9.47 -10.40
N LEU A 95 6.23 10.35 -11.20
CA LEU A 95 6.62 10.54 -12.60
C LEU A 95 8.11 10.84 -12.71
N TYR A 96 8.61 11.72 -11.84
CA TYR A 96 10.01 12.13 -11.84
C TYR A 96 10.97 10.97 -11.54
N ASP A 97 10.72 10.21 -10.47
CA ASP A 97 11.61 9.12 -10.10
C ASP A 97 11.51 7.94 -11.08
N ALA A 98 10.30 7.64 -11.58
CA ALA A 98 10.11 6.61 -12.58
C ALA A 98 10.77 6.96 -13.94
N GLU A 99 10.73 8.22 -14.33
CA GLU A 99 11.41 8.70 -15.52
C GLU A 99 12.94 8.56 -15.40
N ARG A 100 13.50 8.88 -14.25
CA ARG A 100 14.93 8.67 -13.95
C ARG A 100 15.34 7.19 -14.00
N ILE A 101 14.47 6.28 -13.57
CA ILE A 101 14.72 4.83 -13.70
C ILE A 101 14.88 4.45 -15.18
N CYS A 102 14.16 5.10 -16.08
CA CYS A 102 14.25 4.82 -17.52
C CYS A 102 15.49 5.42 -18.19
N THR A 103 15.86 6.65 -17.79
CA THR A 103 16.82 7.49 -18.55
C THR A 103 18.25 7.37 -18.06
N ASP A 104 18.46 7.08 -16.78
CA ASP A 104 19.81 6.98 -16.23
C ASP A 104 20.52 5.69 -16.73
N GLU A 105 21.81 5.75 -16.97
CA GLU A 105 22.65 4.61 -17.34
C GLU A 105 22.90 3.62 -16.18
N ALA A 106 22.47 3.97 -14.98
CA ALA A 106 22.62 3.11 -13.80
C ALA A 106 21.80 1.81 -13.95
N GLU A 107 22.17 0.79 -13.18
CA GLU A 107 21.52 -0.52 -13.17
C GLU A 107 20.01 -0.38 -12.94
N LYS A 108 19.20 -0.96 -13.82
CA LYS A 108 17.75 -0.90 -13.78
C LYS A 108 17.19 -2.01 -12.90
N PRO A 109 16.07 -1.79 -12.21
CA PRO A 109 15.35 -2.89 -11.56
C PRO A 109 14.97 -3.99 -12.56
N ASP A 110 15.03 -5.24 -12.12
CA ASP A 110 14.62 -6.40 -12.92
C ASP A 110 13.13 -6.33 -13.25
N VAL A 111 12.34 -5.71 -12.37
CA VAL A 111 10.92 -5.44 -12.57
C VAL A 111 10.48 -4.16 -11.88
N VAL A 112 9.67 -3.36 -12.59
CA VAL A 112 8.88 -2.28 -12.01
C VAL A 112 7.40 -2.61 -12.17
N PHE A 113 6.71 -2.75 -11.06
CA PHE A 113 5.30 -3.11 -11.02
C PHE A 113 4.45 -1.92 -10.62
N PHE A 114 3.48 -1.58 -11.45
CA PHE A 114 2.48 -0.55 -11.18
C PHE A 114 1.10 -1.15 -11.04
N SER A 115 0.33 -0.61 -10.12
CA SER A 115 -1.08 -0.94 -10.02
C SER A 115 -1.92 0.21 -9.50
N CYS A 116 -3.20 0.18 -9.85
CA CYS A 116 -4.18 1.13 -9.32
C CYS A 116 -5.59 0.53 -9.37
N GLY A 117 -6.53 1.19 -8.72
CA GLY A 117 -7.95 0.93 -8.89
C GLY A 117 -8.47 1.45 -10.22
N SER A 118 -9.51 0.82 -10.76
CA SER A 118 -10.14 1.21 -12.03
C SER A 118 -10.77 2.61 -12.00
N ARG A 119 -11.04 3.12 -10.81
CA ARG A 119 -11.62 4.46 -10.59
C ARG A 119 -10.57 5.51 -10.18
N GLU A 120 -9.30 5.17 -10.23
CA GLU A 120 -8.17 6.09 -10.04
C GLU A 120 -7.63 6.54 -11.41
N GLU A 121 -8.47 7.23 -12.18
CA GLU A 121 -8.20 7.53 -13.60
C GLU A 121 -6.92 8.35 -13.83
N GLU A 122 -6.64 9.33 -12.96
CA GLU A 122 -5.43 10.15 -13.07
C GLU A 122 -4.16 9.34 -12.83
N ILE A 123 -4.19 8.47 -11.81
CA ILE A 123 -3.08 7.56 -11.50
C ILE A 123 -2.90 6.56 -12.65
N SER A 124 -4.00 6.01 -13.17
CA SER A 124 -3.95 5.07 -14.29
C SER A 124 -3.34 5.68 -15.55
N ARG A 125 -3.66 6.94 -15.87
CA ARG A 125 -3.07 7.69 -16.99
C ARG A 125 -1.56 7.92 -16.76
N GLY A 126 -1.17 8.39 -15.59
CA GLY A 126 0.23 8.59 -15.24
C GLY A 126 1.05 7.30 -15.34
N ILE A 127 0.49 6.16 -14.89
CA ILE A 127 1.14 4.84 -15.04
C ILE A 127 1.30 4.49 -16.54
N GLU A 128 0.30 4.78 -17.39
CA GLU A 128 0.35 4.48 -18.82
C GLU A 128 1.51 5.20 -19.51
N ASP A 129 1.64 6.49 -19.23
CA ASP A 129 2.70 7.33 -19.80
C ASP A 129 4.10 6.82 -19.38
N ILE A 130 4.26 6.44 -18.12
CA ILE A 130 5.53 5.86 -17.63
C ILE A 130 5.80 4.50 -18.25
N CYS A 131 4.81 3.61 -18.28
CA CYS A 131 5.00 2.28 -18.86
C CYS A 131 5.38 2.34 -20.35
N LYS A 132 4.94 3.38 -21.07
CA LYS A 132 5.38 3.62 -22.45
C LYS A 132 6.87 3.96 -22.49
N LYS A 133 7.33 4.91 -21.67
CA LYS A 133 8.75 5.29 -21.57
C LYS A 133 9.63 4.11 -21.13
N MET A 134 9.16 3.30 -20.17
CA MET A 134 9.89 2.11 -19.69
C MET A 134 10.08 1.07 -20.78
N ARG A 135 9.08 0.85 -21.64
CA ARG A 135 9.22 -0.04 -22.80
C ARG A 135 10.26 0.45 -23.80
N GLU A 136 10.30 1.76 -24.04
CA GLU A 136 11.30 2.38 -24.91
C GLU A 136 12.74 2.25 -24.37
N SER A 137 12.88 2.11 -23.03
CA SER A 137 14.17 1.95 -22.35
C SER A 137 14.50 0.49 -22.00
N GLU A 138 13.74 -0.49 -22.50
CA GLU A 138 13.90 -1.93 -22.22
C GLU A 138 13.79 -2.28 -20.73
N THR A 139 13.10 -1.45 -19.94
CA THR A 139 12.83 -1.74 -18.54
C THR A 139 11.54 -2.56 -18.44
N LEU A 140 11.61 -3.74 -17.82
CA LEU A 140 10.43 -4.57 -17.63
C LEU A 140 9.42 -3.87 -16.71
N CYS A 141 8.29 -3.50 -17.30
CA CYS A 141 7.21 -2.80 -16.62
C CYS A 141 5.94 -3.65 -16.64
N VAL A 142 5.41 -3.95 -15.49
CA VAL A 142 4.13 -4.65 -15.31
C VAL A 142 3.08 -3.67 -14.81
N LYS A 143 2.00 -3.47 -15.58
CA LYS A 143 0.85 -2.65 -15.19
C LYS A 143 -0.34 -3.55 -14.88
N LYS A 144 -1.01 -3.30 -13.74
CA LYS A 144 -2.27 -3.94 -13.35
C LYS A 144 -3.29 -2.90 -12.92
N VAL A 145 -4.52 -3.06 -13.38
CA VAL A 145 -5.66 -2.26 -12.94
C VAL A 145 -6.67 -3.22 -12.31
N TYR A 146 -7.10 -2.91 -11.09
CA TYR A 146 -8.07 -3.70 -10.36
C TYR A 146 -9.35 -2.92 -10.18
N GLU A 147 -10.48 -3.59 -10.20
CA GLU A 147 -11.72 -2.94 -9.86
C GLU A 147 -11.66 -2.40 -8.43
N GLY A 148 -11.98 -1.10 -8.28
CA GLY A 148 -11.94 -0.40 -7.00
C GLY A 148 -11.38 1.00 -7.08
N TYR A 149 -11.23 1.60 -5.90
CA TYR A 149 -10.68 2.92 -5.66
C TYR A 149 -9.29 2.84 -5.00
N HIS A 150 -8.90 3.94 -4.34
CA HIS A 150 -7.71 4.06 -3.50
C HIS A 150 -7.92 3.34 -2.17
N GLU A 151 -7.84 2.00 -2.16
CA GLU A 151 -8.32 1.18 -1.06
C GLU A 151 -7.57 -0.15 -0.90
N TRP A 152 -7.64 -0.72 0.29
CA TRP A 152 -6.99 -1.98 0.64
C TRP A 152 -7.38 -3.16 -0.25
N HIS A 153 -8.58 -3.18 -0.75
CA HIS A 153 -9.04 -4.21 -1.67
C HIS A 153 -8.19 -4.25 -2.95
N VAL A 154 -7.83 -3.09 -3.47
CA VAL A 154 -6.93 -2.94 -4.62
C VAL A 154 -5.52 -3.34 -4.22
N TRP A 155 -4.99 -2.81 -3.11
CA TRP A 155 -3.60 -3.02 -2.71
C TRP A 155 -3.28 -4.46 -2.32
N ARG A 156 -4.22 -5.19 -1.74
CA ARG A 156 -4.07 -6.63 -1.49
C ARG A 156 -3.91 -7.45 -2.78
N LYS A 157 -4.64 -7.08 -3.83
CA LYS A 157 -4.48 -7.69 -5.16
C LYS A 157 -3.14 -7.30 -5.78
N SER A 158 -2.71 -6.05 -5.57
CA SER A 158 -1.42 -5.55 -6.03
C SER A 158 -0.27 -6.36 -5.44
N LEU A 159 -0.26 -6.53 -4.11
CA LEU A 159 0.74 -7.33 -3.43
C LEU A 159 0.73 -8.79 -3.89
N ARG A 160 -0.45 -9.39 -4.02
CA ARG A 160 -0.60 -10.78 -4.50
C ARG A 160 0.04 -11.01 -5.87
N ASP A 161 -0.07 -10.03 -6.76
CA ASP A 161 0.42 -10.18 -8.13
C ASP A 161 1.87 -9.68 -8.29
N PHE A 162 2.35 -8.84 -7.38
CA PHE A 162 3.73 -8.36 -7.35
C PHE A 162 4.70 -9.41 -6.78
N VAL A 163 4.32 -10.04 -5.68
CA VAL A 163 5.18 -10.97 -4.94
C VAL A 163 5.72 -12.14 -5.78
N PRO A 164 4.95 -12.78 -6.68
CA PRO A 164 5.46 -13.83 -7.55
C PRO A 164 6.57 -13.40 -8.52
N LEU A 165 6.71 -12.11 -8.76
CA LEU A 165 7.72 -11.56 -9.67
C LEU A 165 9.07 -11.34 -8.98
N LEU A 166 9.13 -11.49 -7.65
CA LEU A 166 10.30 -11.15 -6.87
C LEU A 166 11.36 -12.27 -6.88
N PHE A 167 12.62 -11.86 -7.00
CA PHE A 167 13.78 -12.71 -6.84
C PHE A 167 13.89 -13.89 -7.83
N CYS A 168 13.28 -13.75 -8.99
CA CYS A 168 13.26 -14.81 -10.01
C CYS A 168 14.37 -14.70 -11.07
N GLY A 169 15.03 -13.52 -11.15
CA GLY A 169 15.88 -13.16 -12.28
C GLY A 169 15.08 -12.63 -13.47
N ALA A 170 15.68 -11.79 -14.31
CA ALA A 170 14.96 -11.03 -15.34
C ALA A 170 14.21 -11.93 -16.35
N GLU A 171 14.83 -13.00 -16.84
CA GLU A 171 14.21 -13.91 -17.82
C GLU A 171 12.96 -14.62 -17.26
N THR A 172 13.02 -15.09 -16.01
CA THR A 172 11.89 -15.79 -15.37
C THR A 172 10.78 -14.83 -14.97
N VAL A 173 11.09 -13.54 -14.72
CA VAL A 173 10.09 -12.53 -14.40
C VAL A 173 9.16 -12.28 -15.59
N GLU A 174 9.70 -12.23 -16.81
CA GLU A 174 8.91 -11.99 -18.02
C GLU A 174 7.93 -13.14 -18.28
N GLU A 175 8.37 -14.39 -18.12
CA GLU A 175 7.53 -15.57 -18.21
C GLU A 175 6.44 -15.59 -17.14
N THR A 176 6.78 -15.27 -15.89
CA THR A 176 5.84 -15.21 -14.76
C THR A 176 4.81 -14.10 -14.95
N ALA A 177 5.22 -12.92 -15.42
CA ALA A 177 4.32 -11.83 -15.73
C ALA A 177 3.34 -12.18 -16.85
N SER A 178 3.82 -12.85 -17.89
CA SER A 178 3.01 -13.36 -19.01
C SER A 178 2.02 -14.43 -18.55
N ALA A 179 2.45 -15.41 -17.78
CA ALA A 179 1.60 -16.46 -17.23
C ALA A 179 0.52 -15.91 -16.27
N CYS A 180 0.86 -14.93 -15.45
CA CYS A 180 -0.09 -14.23 -14.58
C CYS A 180 -1.16 -13.46 -15.38
N CYS A 181 -0.81 -12.91 -16.54
CA CYS A 181 -1.78 -12.28 -17.46
C CYS A 181 -2.72 -13.29 -18.12
N MET A 182 -2.23 -14.49 -18.49
CA MET A 182 -3.05 -15.51 -19.15
C MET A 182 -4.03 -16.20 -18.20
N LYS A 183 -3.59 -16.55 -16.97
CA LYS A 183 -4.47 -17.19 -15.98
C LYS A 183 -5.67 -16.32 -15.61
N ARG A 184 -5.51 -15.02 -15.60
CA ARG A 184 -6.56 -14.08 -15.18
C ARG A 184 -7.76 -14.01 -16.09
N ARG A 185 -7.62 -14.26 -17.39
CA ARG A 185 -8.78 -14.32 -18.32
C ARG A 185 -9.76 -15.43 -17.96
N LEU A 186 -9.32 -16.41 -17.18
CA LEU A 186 -10.16 -17.52 -16.72
C LEU A 186 -10.80 -17.28 -15.35
N ASP A 187 -10.11 -16.56 -14.44
CA ASP A 187 -10.58 -16.33 -13.07
C ASP A 187 -11.52 -15.12 -12.92
N GLU A 188 -11.47 -14.15 -13.82
CA GLU A 188 -12.35 -12.96 -13.79
C GLU A 188 -13.84 -13.28 -14.01
N LYS A 189 -14.15 -14.46 -14.53
CA LYS A 189 -15.54 -14.93 -14.70
C LYS A 189 -16.19 -15.49 -13.43
N GLN A 190 -15.44 -15.71 -12.35
CA GLN A 190 -15.92 -16.36 -11.12
C GLN A 190 -16.00 -15.47 -9.88
N LEU A 191 -15.51 -14.25 -9.91
CA LEU A 191 -15.65 -13.32 -8.80
C LEU A 191 -16.89 -12.45 -9.01
N SER A 192 -17.98 -12.82 -8.34
CA SER A 192 -19.16 -11.96 -8.22
C SER A 192 -18.73 -10.62 -7.60
N VAL A 193 -18.92 -9.58 -8.36
CA VAL A 193 -18.71 -8.19 -7.98
C VAL A 193 -19.69 -7.86 -6.86
N GLN A 194 -19.21 -7.73 -5.63
CA GLN A 194 -19.97 -7.00 -4.60
C GLN A 194 -20.05 -5.54 -5.05
N SER A 195 -21.26 -5.01 -5.07
CA SER A 195 -21.52 -3.65 -5.51
C SER A 195 -20.71 -2.64 -4.67
N MET A 196 -20.11 -1.70 -5.36
CA MET A 196 -19.14 -0.75 -4.78
C MET A 196 -19.76 0.42 -4.03
N GLU A 197 -20.99 0.28 -3.53
CA GLU A 197 -21.64 1.28 -2.67
C GLU A 197 -21.22 1.16 -1.20
N GLU A 198 -20.47 0.13 -0.83
CA GLU A 198 -19.98 -0.08 0.54
C GLU A 198 -18.50 0.27 0.66
N GLN A 199 -18.18 1.38 1.30
CA GLN A 199 -16.83 1.63 1.81
C GLN A 199 -16.60 0.81 3.07
N MET A 200 -15.75 -0.21 2.99
CA MET A 200 -15.35 -0.97 4.18
C MET A 200 -14.09 -0.36 4.79
N LEU A 201 -14.25 0.26 5.94
CA LEU A 201 -13.15 0.73 6.77
C LEU A 201 -12.81 -0.38 7.78
N PHE A 202 -11.57 -0.86 7.75
CA PHE A 202 -11.08 -1.81 8.73
C PHE A 202 -10.43 -1.04 9.87
N PHE A 203 -10.96 -1.19 11.08
CA PHE A 203 -10.38 -0.63 12.28
C PHE A 203 -9.63 -1.72 13.04
N ASP A 204 -8.34 -1.50 13.23
CA ASP A 204 -7.55 -2.10 14.29
C ASP A 204 -7.88 -1.34 15.61
N PRO A 205 -7.90 -1.99 16.80
CA PRO A 205 -8.08 -1.30 18.09
C PRO A 205 -7.11 -0.13 18.33
N VAL A 206 -5.99 -0.12 17.65
CA VAL A 206 -4.97 0.94 17.68
C VAL A 206 -5.18 1.97 16.56
N HIS A 207 -6.13 1.72 15.65
CA HIS A 207 -6.29 2.57 14.46
C HIS A 207 -6.87 3.92 14.84
N ARG A 208 -6.15 4.96 14.42
CA ARG A 208 -6.56 6.36 14.60
C ARG A 208 -6.91 6.93 13.24
N GLN A 209 -8.01 7.67 13.16
CA GLN A 209 -8.27 8.49 11.99
C GLN A 209 -7.24 9.62 11.93
N ILE A 210 -6.55 9.71 10.81
CA ILE A 210 -5.62 10.80 10.56
C ILE A 210 -6.38 11.88 9.82
N ARG A 211 -6.53 13.04 10.43
CA ARG A 211 -7.16 14.20 9.81
C ARG A 211 -6.11 15.26 9.54
N PHE A 212 -6.04 15.68 8.29
CA PHE A 212 -5.21 16.81 7.89
C PHE A 212 -6.02 18.09 7.97
N GLU A 213 -5.47 19.11 8.65
CA GLU A 213 -5.97 20.47 8.47
C GLU A 213 -5.59 20.92 7.04
N THR A 214 -6.54 21.49 6.32
CA THR A 214 -6.30 22.00 4.98
C THR A 214 -6.36 23.54 4.99
N ASP A 215 -5.53 24.18 4.17
CA ASP A 215 -5.62 25.62 3.90
C ASP A 215 -6.85 25.94 3.04
N ALA A 216 -7.04 27.23 2.75
CA ALA A 216 -8.16 27.71 1.93
C ALA A 216 -8.15 27.14 0.49
N GLN A 217 -7.06 26.56 0.04
CA GLN A 217 -6.88 25.91 -1.26
C GLN A 217 -7.00 24.39 -1.19
N GLY A 218 -7.36 23.82 -0.02
CA GLY A 218 -7.49 22.38 0.19
C GLY A 218 -6.17 21.64 0.32
N ARG A 219 -5.04 22.34 0.48
CA ARG A 219 -3.73 21.72 0.68
C ARG A 219 -3.50 21.43 2.16
N PRO A 220 -2.79 20.35 2.52
CA PRO A 220 -2.44 20.10 3.91
C PRO A 220 -1.75 21.32 4.53
N ALA A 221 -2.36 21.87 5.57
CA ALA A 221 -1.86 22.99 6.34
C ALA A 221 -1.71 22.54 7.79
N GLY A 222 -0.52 22.62 8.33
CA GLY A 222 -0.24 22.19 9.70
C GLY A 222 0.88 21.15 9.77
N LYS A 223 1.56 21.15 10.89
CA LYS A 223 2.75 20.33 11.09
C LYS A 223 2.40 18.87 11.44
N TYR A 224 1.20 18.62 11.94
CA TYR A 224 0.78 17.28 12.36
C TYR A 224 -0.67 16.99 11.97
N PRO A 225 -0.95 15.80 11.44
CA PRO A 225 -2.32 15.35 11.32
C PRO A 225 -2.91 15.18 12.74
N LYS A 226 -4.09 15.74 12.97
CA LYS A 226 -4.86 15.43 14.16
C LYS A 226 -5.34 13.98 14.06
N THR A 227 -4.92 13.17 15.02
CA THR A 227 -5.39 11.80 15.13
C THR A 227 -6.61 11.75 16.02
N ILE A 228 -7.73 11.26 15.49
CA ILE A 228 -8.96 11.03 16.25
C ILE A 228 -9.05 9.52 16.47
N PRO A 229 -9.23 9.06 17.72
CA PRO A 229 -9.44 7.63 17.95
C PRO A 229 -10.70 7.16 17.22
N GLY A 230 -10.56 6.23 16.28
CA GLY A 230 -11.71 5.62 15.59
C GLY A 230 -12.38 4.55 16.45
N VAL A 231 -11.59 3.83 17.24
CA VAL A 231 -12.07 2.80 18.18
C VAL A 231 -11.34 2.97 19.51
N LYS A 232 -12.09 2.86 20.59
CA LYS A 232 -11.55 2.82 21.95
C LYS A 232 -12.04 1.55 22.62
N VAL A 233 -11.13 0.65 22.94
CA VAL A 233 -11.41 -0.52 23.77
C VAL A 233 -11.38 -0.09 25.23
N CYS A 234 -12.45 -0.38 25.95
CA CYS A 234 -12.61 -0.04 27.35
C CYS A 234 -12.26 -1.25 28.24
N SER A 235 -11.86 -0.97 29.49
CA SER A 235 -11.48 -2.02 30.46
C SER A 235 -12.64 -2.92 30.89
N ASP A 236 -13.88 -2.51 30.61
CA ASP A 236 -15.10 -3.26 30.88
C ASP A 236 -15.47 -4.28 29.78
N GLY A 237 -14.58 -4.50 28.79
CA GLY A 237 -14.83 -5.40 27.67
C GLY A 237 -15.75 -4.79 26.59
N THR A 238 -15.98 -3.49 26.62
CA THR A 238 -16.73 -2.78 25.59
C THR A 238 -15.80 -2.04 24.64
N ALA A 239 -16.28 -1.74 23.42
CA ALA A 239 -15.58 -0.89 22.47
C ALA A 239 -16.48 0.28 22.03
N GLU A 240 -15.94 1.47 22.08
CA GLU A 240 -16.57 2.69 21.59
C GLU A 240 -16.02 3.01 20.21
N PHE A 241 -16.93 3.27 19.28
CA PHE A 241 -16.62 3.60 17.89
C PHE A 241 -16.92 5.07 17.60
N TYR A 242 -16.04 5.70 16.89
CA TYR A 242 -16.19 7.07 16.37
C TYR A 242 -15.80 7.06 14.89
N LEU A 243 -16.65 7.62 14.05
CA LEU A 243 -16.40 7.74 12.62
C LEU A 243 -16.88 9.08 12.11
N GLU A 244 -16.06 9.76 11.33
CA GLU A 244 -16.49 10.90 10.50
C GLU A 244 -16.84 10.40 9.10
N ALA A 245 -18.12 10.41 8.77
CA ALA A 245 -18.65 9.99 7.47
C ALA A 245 -19.75 10.95 7.01
N PRO A 246 -19.36 12.14 6.53
CA PRO A 246 -20.32 13.11 6.03
C PRO A 246 -21.04 12.57 4.80
N GLY A 247 -22.38 12.68 4.80
CA GLY A 247 -23.22 12.18 3.71
C GLY A 247 -23.51 10.67 3.75
N ALA A 248 -23.01 9.92 4.72
CA ALA A 248 -23.41 8.54 4.90
C ALA A 248 -24.87 8.46 5.40
N ALA A 249 -25.69 7.64 4.76
CA ALA A 249 -27.05 7.39 5.19
C ALA A 249 -27.12 6.40 6.38
N ARG A 250 -26.13 5.54 6.50
CA ARG A 250 -26.05 4.51 7.54
C ARG A 250 -24.59 4.11 7.77
N VAL A 251 -24.22 3.85 9.02
CA VAL A 251 -22.92 3.35 9.42
C VAL A 251 -23.08 2.16 10.35
N GLU A 252 -22.42 1.06 10.05
CA GLU A 252 -22.50 -0.17 10.81
C GLU A 252 -21.13 -0.72 11.13
N VAL A 253 -21.00 -1.35 12.29
CA VAL A 253 -19.86 -2.19 12.66
C VAL A 253 -20.22 -3.63 12.39
N ARG A 254 -19.43 -4.31 11.58
CA ARG A 254 -19.65 -5.72 11.21
C ARG A 254 -18.45 -6.59 11.59
N LEU A 255 -18.71 -7.82 11.95
CA LEU A 255 -17.67 -8.80 12.15
C LEU A 255 -17.17 -9.27 10.77
N LYS A 256 -15.88 -9.10 10.52
CA LYS A 256 -15.23 -9.32 9.21
C LYS A 256 -15.48 -10.73 8.63
N GLU A 257 -15.42 -11.75 9.48
CA GLU A 257 -15.49 -13.15 9.03
C GLU A 257 -16.91 -13.66 8.80
N LYS A 258 -17.89 -13.10 9.47
CA LYS A 258 -19.29 -13.56 9.44
C LYS A 258 -20.24 -12.59 8.78
N HIS A 259 -19.80 -11.40 8.41
CA HIS A 259 -20.64 -10.28 7.93
C HIS A 259 -21.81 -9.92 8.89
N GLU A 260 -21.71 -10.38 10.14
CA GLU A 260 -22.71 -10.11 11.17
C GLU A 260 -22.61 -8.65 11.61
N ILE A 261 -23.77 -7.98 11.67
CA ILE A 261 -23.85 -6.61 12.17
C ILE A 261 -23.76 -6.65 13.68
N LEU A 262 -22.67 -6.13 14.23
CA LEU A 262 -22.46 -6.04 15.67
C LEU A 262 -23.17 -4.81 16.27
N ALA A 263 -23.19 -3.69 15.55
CA ALA A 263 -23.93 -2.50 15.93
C ALA A 263 -24.15 -1.57 14.73
N ALA A 264 -25.25 -0.81 14.77
CA ALA A 264 -25.43 0.39 13.96
C ALA A 264 -24.95 1.60 14.76
N LEU A 265 -24.13 2.45 14.14
CA LEU A 265 -23.72 3.71 14.76
C LEU A 265 -24.84 4.74 14.60
N THR A 266 -24.92 5.65 15.56
CA THR A 266 -25.87 6.75 15.54
C THR A 266 -25.16 8.05 15.13
N GLU A 267 -25.75 8.78 14.21
CA GLU A 267 -25.26 10.11 13.84
C GLU A 267 -25.60 11.08 14.98
N GLN A 268 -24.58 11.62 15.63
CA GLN A 268 -24.75 12.56 16.76
C GLN A 268 -24.67 14.00 16.35
N GLN A 269 -23.93 14.27 15.26
CA GLN A 269 -23.83 15.56 14.59
C GLN A 269 -23.69 15.27 13.08
N PRO A 270 -23.99 16.21 12.19
CA PRO A 270 -23.87 15.98 10.76
C PRO A 270 -22.51 15.38 10.37
N GLY A 271 -22.53 14.16 9.87
CA GLY A 271 -21.35 13.39 9.47
C GLY A 271 -20.56 12.76 10.61
N ILE A 272 -20.97 12.86 11.86
CA ILE A 272 -20.28 12.26 13.02
C ILE A 272 -21.11 11.13 13.61
N TRP A 273 -20.59 9.94 13.49
CA TRP A 273 -21.23 8.70 13.89
C TRP A 273 -20.56 8.08 15.12
N ARG A 274 -21.35 7.65 16.08
CA ARG A 274 -20.85 6.98 17.29
C ARG A 274 -21.68 5.76 17.64
N GLY A 275 -21.04 4.81 18.31
CA GLY A 275 -21.70 3.65 18.89
C GLY A 275 -20.83 2.94 19.89
N LYS A 276 -21.45 2.09 20.70
CA LYS A 276 -20.77 1.27 21.71
C LYS A 276 -21.21 -0.18 21.55
N ILE A 277 -20.26 -1.09 21.59
CA ILE A 277 -20.49 -2.54 21.53
C ILE A 277 -20.00 -3.16 22.83
N GLY A 278 -20.83 -4.01 23.42
CA GLY A 278 -20.47 -4.82 24.58
C GLY A 278 -20.21 -6.27 24.21
N GLY A 279 -19.54 -7.00 25.11
CA GLY A 279 -19.37 -8.45 24.96
C GLY A 279 -18.34 -8.90 23.94
N LEU A 280 -17.38 -8.05 23.62
CA LEU A 280 -16.18 -8.45 22.88
C LEU A 280 -15.22 -9.15 23.85
N SER A 281 -15.43 -10.45 24.07
CA SER A 281 -14.54 -11.31 24.87
C SER A 281 -13.82 -12.30 23.96
#